data_fdb9f8eb71532c3e08fa0356195c8683
#
_entry.id   fdb9f8eb71532c3e08fa0356195c8683
#
_cell.length_a   1.000
_cell.length_b   1.000
_cell.length_c   1.000
_cell.angle_alpha   90.00
_cell.angle_beta   90.00
_cell.angle_gamma   90.00
#
_symmetry.space_group_name_H-M   'P 1'
#
loop_
_entity.id
_entity.type
_entity.pdbx_description
1 polymer ?
#
loop_
_entity_poly.entity_id
_entity_poly.type
_entity_poly.pdbx_seq_one_letter_code
_entity_poly.pdbx_strand_id
1 'polypeptide(L)'
;MVPDFVIKMKESDPQTLQWPVLKSDFFYMMLSSKSEKLSKFYLQISDGRIYMRNSAEHPLLAYIDIAYSRLKLMRNVELCGKTLHGIRFIKSKNYEEIYHPEPRVIDEWFHLLKRYCVLSKFRESYLIKNTIGKGNFAKVYITTRVAENKDFAVKIFDKKLILQDKFERVSEVSYLAMSFIRIEDDERG
;
A
#
# COMPACT_ATOMS: atom_id res chain seq x y z
N MET A 1 -5.20 -9.15 -20.11
CA MET A 1 -4.54 -9.68 -18.91
C MET A 1 -4.98 -8.79 -17.78
N VAL A 2 -5.67 -9.32 -16.77
CA VAL A 2 -6.04 -8.54 -15.57
C VAL A 2 -4.75 -8.16 -14.88
N PRO A 3 -4.53 -6.90 -14.50
CA PRO A 3 -3.33 -6.51 -13.76
C PRO A 3 -3.19 -7.37 -12.51
N ASP A 4 -1.95 -7.71 -12.11
CA ASP A 4 -1.64 -8.54 -10.93
C ASP A 4 -2.10 -7.93 -9.59
N PHE A 5 -2.72 -6.76 -9.64
CA PHE A 5 -3.25 -6.03 -8.50
C PHE A 5 -4.70 -6.37 -8.16
N VAL A 6 -5.55 -6.56 -9.18
CA VAL A 6 -6.98 -6.79 -8.99
C VAL A 6 -7.25 -8.27 -9.09
N ILE A 7 -7.56 -8.90 -7.98
CA ILE A 7 -7.86 -10.32 -7.89
C ILE A 7 -9.37 -10.46 -7.79
N LYS A 8 -9.97 -11.10 -8.82
CA LYS A 8 -11.41 -11.36 -8.84
C LYS A 8 -11.78 -12.39 -7.79
N MET A 9 -12.84 -12.12 -7.06
CA MET A 9 -13.44 -13.08 -6.12
C MET A 9 -14.22 -14.15 -6.91
N LYS A 10 -14.12 -15.40 -6.46
CA LYS A 10 -14.95 -16.51 -6.95
C LYS A 10 -16.21 -16.59 -6.09
N GLU A 11 -17.25 -17.21 -6.61
CA GLU A 11 -18.50 -17.44 -5.83
C GLU A 11 -18.25 -18.27 -4.57
N SER A 12 -17.25 -19.16 -4.60
CA SER A 12 -16.82 -19.98 -3.45
C SER A 12 -16.03 -19.22 -2.39
N ASP A 13 -15.56 -18.00 -2.69
CA ASP A 13 -14.74 -17.24 -1.76
C ASP A 13 -15.61 -16.64 -0.64
N PRO A 14 -15.06 -16.43 0.56
CA PRO A 14 -15.80 -15.80 1.67
C PRO A 14 -16.35 -14.43 1.27
N GLN A 15 -17.67 -14.23 1.36
CA GLN A 15 -18.33 -12.98 1.04
C GLN A 15 -18.32 -11.97 2.20
N THR A 16 -17.93 -12.42 3.40
CA THR A 16 -17.77 -11.60 4.59
C THR A 16 -16.29 -11.40 4.88
N LEU A 17 -15.93 -10.18 5.25
CA LEU A 17 -14.54 -9.87 5.64
C LEU A 17 -14.26 -10.47 7.02
N GLN A 18 -13.17 -11.21 7.13
CA GLN A 18 -12.74 -11.82 8.41
C GLN A 18 -12.18 -10.78 9.38
N TRP A 19 -11.72 -9.64 8.88
CA TRP A 19 -11.09 -8.56 9.64
C TRP A 19 -11.95 -7.30 9.62
N PRO A 20 -11.85 -6.45 10.64
CA PRO A 20 -12.60 -5.20 10.69
C PRO A 20 -12.33 -4.32 9.48
N VAL A 21 -13.37 -3.68 8.97
CA VAL A 21 -13.24 -2.63 7.97
C VAL A 21 -12.69 -1.37 8.63
N LEU A 22 -11.54 -0.91 8.19
CA LEU A 22 -10.89 0.29 8.74
C LEU A 22 -11.45 1.57 8.15
N LYS A 23 -11.81 1.54 6.87
CA LYS A 23 -12.41 2.65 6.14
C LYS A 23 -13.14 2.15 4.90
N SER A 24 -14.20 2.85 4.51
CA SER A 24 -14.94 2.58 3.28
C SER A 24 -15.42 3.87 2.65
N ASP A 25 -15.50 3.88 1.32
CA ASP A 25 -16.08 4.97 0.55
C ASP A 25 -16.30 4.55 -0.91
N PHE A 26 -16.95 5.42 -1.70
CA PHE A 26 -17.11 5.24 -3.14
C PHE A 26 -15.96 5.86 -3.92
N PHE A 27 -15.40 5.10 -4.84
CA PHE A 27 -14.32 5.55 -5.72
C PHE A 27 -14.64 5.29 -7.18
N TYR A 28 -14.03 6.09 -8.05
CA TYR A 28 -14.00 5.84 -9.48
C TYR A 28 -12.74 5.07 -9.86
N MET A 29 -12.87 4.12 -10.78
CA MET A 29 -11.75 3.35 -11.35
C MET A 29 -11.93 3.20 -12.85
N MET A 30 -10.81 3.12 -13.56
CA MET A 30 -10.79 2.72 -14.97
C MET A 30 -10.52 1.22 -15.05
N LEU A 31 -11.52 0.44 -15.51
CA LEU A 31 -11.41 -1.03 -15.59
C LEU A 31 -10.48 -1.52 -16.69
N SER A 32 -10.08 -0.65 -17.59
CA SER A 32 -9.13 -0.94 -18.68
C SER A 32 -8.49 0.36 -19.14
N SER A 33 -7.18 0.32 -19.44
CA SER A 33 -6.46 1.45 -20.03
C SER A 33 -7.01 1.89 -21.39
N LYS A 34 -7.84 1.04 -22.03
CA LYS A 34 -8.53 1.34 -23.30
C LYS A 34 -9.97 1.83 -23.08
N SER A 35 -10.45 1.81 -21.86
CA SER A 35 -11.82 2.28 -21.55
C SER A 35 -11.77 3.76 -21.21
N GLU A 36 -12.48 4.57 -21.98
CA GLU A 36 -12.72 5.99 -21.64
C GLU A 36 -13.82 6.16 -20.58
N LYS A 37 -14.25 5.07 -19.94
CA LYS A 37 -15.34 5.06 -18.97
C LYS A 37 -14.83 4.82 -17.55
N LEU A 38 -15.18 5.74 -16.65
CA LEU A 38 -15.03 5.57 -15.22
C LEU A 38 -16.18 4.74 -14.65
N SER A 39 -15.86 3.71 -13.88
CA SER A 39 -16.82 2.92 -13.12
C SER A 39 -16.72 3.28 -11.65
N LYS A 40 -17.88 3.33 -10.96
CA LYS A 40 -17.95 3.68 -9.54
C LYS A 40 -18.08 2.38 -8.72
N PHE A 41 -17.22 2.23 -7.71
CA PHE A 41 -17.19 1.09 -6.81
C PHE A 41 -17.21 1.55 -5.35
N TYR A 42 -17.81 0.72 -4.50
CA TYR A 42 -17.68 0.83 -3.06
C TYR A 42 -16.42 0.07 -2.62
N LEU A 43 -15.44 0.80 -2.09
CA LEU A 43 -14.17 0.25 -1.66
C LEU A 43 -14.10 0.18 -0.13
N GLN A 44 -13.48 -0.89 0.39
CA GLN A 44 -13.30 -1.13 1.82
C GLN A 44 -11.87 -1.55 2.10
N ILE A 45 -11.20 -0.87 3.03
CA ILE A 45 -9.87 -1.29 3.50
C ILE A 45 -10.05 -2.26 4.67
N SER A 46 -9.51 -3.46 4.51
CA SER A 46 -9.46 -4.47 5.56
C SER A 46 -8.21 -5.33 5.35
N ASP A 47 -7.48 -5.66 6.41
CA ASP A 47 -6.30 -6.55 6.40
C ASP A 47 -5.27 -6.22 5.29
N GLY A 48 -4.96 -4.94 5.10
CA GLY A 48 -3.97 -4.51 4.10
C GLY A 48 -4.38 -4.73 2.63
N ARG A 49 -5.68 -4.97 2.39
CA ARG A 49 -6.28 -5.09 1.06
C ARG A 49 -7.39 -4.06 0.87
N ILE A 50 -7.69 -3.75 -0.37
CA ILE A 50 -8.84 -2.93 -0.73
C ILE A 50 -9.85 -3.82 -1.44
N TYR A 51 -10.95 -4.11 -0.78
CA TYR A 51 -12.05 -4.91 -1.30
C TYR A 51 -13.03 -4.05 -2.09
N MET A 52 -13.57 -4.61 -3.17
CA MET A 52 -14.42 -3.91 -4.13
C MET A 52 -15.81 -4.52 -4.14
N ARG A 53 -16.84 -3.67 -4.14
CA ARG A 53 -18.26 -4.01 -4.32
C ARG A 53 -18.91 -3.01 -5.27
N ASN A 54 -20.07 -3.34 -5.83
CA ASN A 54 -20.89 -2.36 -6.55
C ASN A 54 -21.55 -1.36 -5.58
N SER A 55 -21.97 -1.82 -4.41
CA SER A 55 -22.46 -1.01 -3.27
C SER A 55 -22.15 -1.71 -1.95
N ALA A 56 -22.49 -1.09 -0.83
CA ALA A 56 -22.23 -1.64 0.50
C ALA A 56 -22.88 -3.02 0.74
N GLU A 57 -24.07 -3.24 0.16
CA GLU A 57 -24.86 -4.47 0.35
C GLU A 57 -24.55 -5.56 -0.68
N HIS A 58 -23.85 -5.22 -1.77
CA HIS A 58 -23.54 -6.19 -2.82
C HIS A 58 -22.39 -7.14 -2.41
N PRO A 59 -22.34 -8.34 -3.01
CA PRO A 59 -21.23 -9.27 -2.81
C PRO A 59 -19.87 -8.66 -3.16
N LEU A 60 -18.81 -9.23 -2.60
CA LEU A 60 -17.42 -8.90 -2.96
C LEU A 60 -17.15 -9.31 -4.41
N LEU A 61 -16.69 -8.37 -5.22
CA LEU A 61 -16.35 -8.60 -6.63
C LEU A 61 -14.89 -8.96 -6.81
N ALA A 62 -14.04 -8.23 -6.12
CA ALA A 62 -12.59 -8.34 -6.25
C ALA A 62 -11.91 -7.68 -5.04
N TYR A 63 -10.61 -7.85 -4.95
CA TYR A 63 -9.77 -7.04 -4.07
C TYR A 63 -8.50 -6.59 -4.79
N ILE A 64 -7.96 -5.46 -4.33
CA ILE A 64 -6.66 -4.95 -4.75
C ILE A 64 -5.67 -5.36 -3.66
N ASP A 65 -4.68 -6.18 -4.02
CA ASP A 65 -3.56 -6.50 -3.14
C ASP A 65 -2.55 -5.34 -3.17
N ILE A 66 -2.54 -4.55 -2.11
CA ILE A 66 -1.67 -3.38 -1.99
C ILE A 66 -0.34 -3.65 -1.29
N ALA A 67 -0.14 -4.88 -0.78
CA ALA A 67 1.10 -5.25 -0.13
C ALA A 67 2.29 -4.96 -1.04
N TYR A 68 3.32 -4.34 -0.47
CA TYR A 68 4.54 -3.93 -1.20
C TYR A 68 4.36 -2.96 -2.37
N SER A 69 3.18 -2.38 -2.56
CA SER A 69 2.98 -1.32 -3.55
C SER A 69 3.65 -0.02 -3.11
N ARG A 70 4.15 0.74 -4.08
CA ARG A 70 4.49 2.16 -3.87
C ARG A 70 3.24 3.00 -4.11
N LEU A 71 3.02 3.99 -3.27
CA LEU A 71 1.92 4.93 -3.42
C LEU A 71 2.37 6.21 -4.11
N LYS A 72 1.55 6.71 -5.03
CA LYS A 72 1.68 8.04 -5.61
C LYS A 72 0.35 8.77 -5.46
N LEU A 73 0.39 9.94 -4.84
CA LEU A 73 -0.75 10.84 -4.75
C LEU A 73 -0.88 11.61 -6.06
N MET A 74 -2.10 11.74 -6.57
CA MET A 74 -2.42 12.46 -7.80
C MET A 74 -3.44 13.55 -7.49
N ARG A 75 -3.24 14.74 -8.07
CA ARG A 75 -4.11 15.90 -7.88
C ARG A 75 -4.57 16.45 -9.21
N ASN A 76 -5.82 16.94 -9.23
CA ASN A 76 -6.40 17.64 -10.38
C ASN A 76 -6.23 16.85 -11.69
N VAL A 77 -6.61 15.58 -11.66
CA VAL A 77 -6.54 14.71 -12.83
C VAL A 77 -7.83 14.86 -13.63
N GLU A 78 -7.71 15.27 -14.86
CA GLU A 78 -8.87 15.39 -15.77
C GLU A 78 -9.17 14.03 -16.39
N LEU A 79 -10.32 13.44 -16.05
CA LEU A 79 -10.77 12.13 -16.55
C LEU A 79 -12.26 12.18 -16.88
N CYS A 80 -12.60 11.84 -18.12
CA CYS A 80 -13.99 11.77 -18.59
C CYS A 80 -14.78 13.05 -18.28
N GLY A 81 -14.16 14.23 -18.46
CA GLY A 81 -14.77 15.54 -18.18
C GLY A 81 -14.97 15.87 -16.70
N LYS A 82 -14.26 15.17 -15.80
CA LYS A 82 -14.28 15.43 -14.36
C LYS A 82 -12.89 15.70 -13.84
N THR A 83 -12.76 16.70 -12.99
CA THR A 83 -11.55 16.93 -12.20
C THR A 83 -11.58 16.03 -10.96
N LEU A 84 -10.65 15.10 -10.85
CA LEU A 84 -10.57 14.11 -9.79
C LEU A 84 -9.21 14.16 -9.09
N HIS A 85 -9.16 13.59 -7.90
CA HIS A 85 -7.93 13.34 -7.17
C HIS A 85 -7.76 11.84 -7.03
N GLY A 86 -6.54 11.31 -6.94
CA GLY A 86 -6.37 9.86 -6.94
C GLY A 86 -5.18 9.36 -6.15
N ILE A 87 -5.19 8.05 -5.97
CA ILE A 87 -4.07 7.28 -5.44
C ILE A 87 -3.69 6.24 -6.48
N ARG A 88 -2.43 6.25 -6.88
CA ARG A 88 -1.85 5.22 -7.75
C ARG A 88 -1.03 4.26 -6.91
N PHE A 89 -1.33 2.98 -7.04
CA PHE A 89 -0.59 1.85 -6.49
C PHE A 89 0.35 1.33 -7.57
N ILE A 90 1.63 1.18 -7.28
CA ILE A 90 2.62 0.77 -8.27
C ILE A 90 3.36 -0.47 -7.77
N LYS A 91 3.30 -1.58 -8.53
CA LYS A 91 4.12 -2.78 -8.36
C LYS A 91 4.91 -3.02 -9.63
N SER A 92 6.23 -2.98 -9.55
CA SER A 92 7.09 -3.17 -10.72
C SER A 92 6.73 -2.22 -11.86
N LYS A 93 6.22 -2.73 -12.99
CA LYS A 93 5.79 -1.97 -14.17
C LYS A 93 4.27 -1.75 -14.22
N ASN A 94 3.53 -2.41 -13.35
CA ASN A 94 2.07 -2.35 -13.31
C ASN A 94 1.60 -1.31 -12.30
N TYR A 95 0.42 -0.76 -12.53
CA TYR A 95 -0.22 0.14 -11.58
C TYR A 95 -1.73 0.01 -11.62
N GLU A 96 -2.37 0.37 -10.50
CA GLU A 96 -3.81 0.56 -10.35
C GLU A 96 -4.09 1.93 -9.76
N GLU A 97 -5.25 2.47 -10.07
CA GLU A 97 -5.63 3.82 -9.67
C GLU A 97 -7.06 3.87 -9.15
N ILE A 98 -7.24 4.56 -8.04
CA ILE A 98 -8.54 4.91 -7.51
C ILE A 98 -8.68 6.42 -7.47
N TYR A 99 -9.89 6.93 -7.74
CA TYR A 99 -10.15 8.36 -7.87
C TYR A 99 -11.37 8.79 -7.07
N HIS A 100 -11.30 10.01 -6.53
CA HIS A 100 -12.41 10.63 -5.81
C HIS A 100 -12.48 12.12 -6.14
N PRO A 101 -13.70 12.74 -6.22
CA PRO A 101 -13.81 14.18 -6.47
C PRO A 101 -13.31 15.03 -5.31
N GLU A 102 -13.41 14.55 -4.07
CA GLU A 102 -12.99 15.27 -2.88
C GLU A 102 -11.54 14.97 -2.50
N PRO A 103 -10.65 15.97 -2.48
CA PRO A 103 -9.25 15.79 -2.13
C PRO A 103 -9.06 15.28 -0.69
N ARG A 104 -9.93 15.68 0.24
CA ARG A 104 -9.88 15.27 1.65
C ARG A 104 -10.03 13.74 1.81
N VAL A 105 -10.97 13.13 1.08
CA VAL A 105 -11.17 11.68 1.11
C VAL A 105 -9.90 10.95 0.64
N ILE A 106 -9.29 11.45 -0.43
CA ILE A 106 -8.03 10.92 -0.95
C ILE A 106 -6.90 11.05 0.08
N ASP A 107 -6.79 12.18 0.80
CA ASP A 107 -5.74 12.39 1.81
C ASP A 107 -5.89 11.42 2.98
N GLU A 108 -7.11 11.23 3.47
CA GLU A 108 -7.41 10.32 4.57
C GLU A 108 -7.09 8.87 4.18
N TRP A 109 -7.49 8.43 2.96
CA TRP A 109 -7.17 7.12 2.44
C TRP A 109 -5.67 6.94 2.22
N PHE A 110 -5.00 7.91 1.61
CA PHE A 110 -3.56 7.88 1.38
C PHE A 110 -2.78 7.75 2.70
N HIS A 111 -3.21 8.49 3.73
CA HIS A 111 -2.57 8.41 5.05
C HIS A 111 -2.73 7.02 5.69
N LEU A 112 -3.92 6.41 5.59
CA LEU A 112 -4.17 5.07 6.10
C LEU A 112 -3.39 4.01 5.31
N LEU A 113 -3.40 4.09 3.97
CA LEU A 113 -2.76 3.12 3.08
C LEU A 113 -1.23 3.10 3.20
N LYS A 114 -0.60 4.20 3.60
CA LYS A 114 0.85 4.24 3.88
C LYS A 114 1.32 3.19 4.89
N ARG A 115 0.43 2.69 5.74
CA ARG A 115 0.77 1.66 6.74
C ARG A 115 1.03 0.29 6.12
N TYR A 116 0.49 0.04 4.92
CA TYR A 116 0.54 -1.24 4.22
C TYR A 116 1.45 -1.23 2.99
N CYS A 117 1.89 -0.06 2.57
CA CYS A 117 2.62 0.14 1.34
C CYS A 117 4.08 0.53 1.57
N VAL A 118 4.91 0.31 0.56
CA VAL A 118 6.33 0.70 0.62
C VAL A 118 6.46 2.22 0.55
N LEU A 119 7.22 2.77 1.48
CA LEU A 119 7.56 4.20 1.47
C LEU A 119 8.60 4.48 0.40
N SER A 120 8.19 5.06 -0.73
CA SER A 120 9.09 5.36 -1.85
C SER A 120 10.15 6.44 -1.53
N LYS A 121 9.92 7.21 -0.48
CA LYS A 121 10.76 8.33 -0.06
C LYS A 121 11.17 8.19 1.42
N PHE A 122 11.63 6.99 1.78
CA PHE A 122 12.02 6.69 3.15
C PHE A 122 12.98 7.73 3.74
N ARG A 123 14.04 8.08 2.99
CA ARG A 123 15.06 9.02 3.44
C ARG A 123 14.58 10.47 3.61
N GLU A 124 13.45 10.85 2.99
CA GLU A 124 12.84 12.18 3.20
C GLU A 124 12.04 12.21 4.50
N SER A 125 11.50 11.07 4.92
CA SER A 125 10.64 10.96 6.11
C SER A 125 11.37 10.46 7.36
N TYR A 126 12.52 9.81 7.19
CA TYR A 126 13.26 9.16 8.27
C TYR A 126 14.76 9.46 8.19
N LEU A 127 15.31 9.94 9.28
CA LEU A 127 16.75 10.13 9.46
C LEU A 127 17.34 8.83 10.00
N ILE A 128 18.21 8.17 9.21
CA ILE A 128 18.92 6.98 9.67
C ILE A 128 20.03 7.41 10.61
N LYS A 129 20.04 6.86 11.83
CA LYS A 129 21.08 7.06 12.85
C LYS A 129 22.04 5.85 12.87
N ASN A 130 22.24 5.28 14.01
CA ASN A 130 23.20 4.22 14.27
C ASN A 130 22.67 2.83 13.90
N THR A 131 23.58 1.94 13.51
CA THR A 131 23.30 0.51 13.38
C THR A 131 23.23 -0.12 14.76
N ILE A 132 22.14 -0.83 15.08
CA ILE A 132 21.93 -1.54 16.33
C ILE A 132 21.97 -3.06 16.19
N GLY A 133 22.00 -3.55 14.96
CA GLY A 133 22.09 -4.99 14.68
C GLY A 133 22.56 -5.24 13.25
N LYS A 134 23.30 -6.34 13.07
CA LYS A 134 23.77 -6.82 11.76
C LYS A 134 23.54 -8.31 11.67
N GLY A 135 22.75 -8.74 10.70
CA GLY A 135 22.59 -10.14 10.30
C GLY A 135 23.20 -10.39 8.90
N ASN A 136 23.12 -11.64 8.44
CA ASN A 136 23.68 -12.05 7.16
C ASN A 136 23.04 -11.31 5.97
N PHE A 137 21.75 -11.05 6.01
CA PHE A 137 20.98 -10.45 4.90
C PHE A 137 20.41 -9.07 5.20
N ALA A 138 20.52 -8.61 6.44
CA ALA A 138 19.91 -7.38 6.88
C ALA A 138 20.71 -6.67 7.97
N LYS A 139 20.53 -5.35 8.05
CA LYS A 139 21.00 -4.52 9.16
C LYS A 139 19.82 -3.83 9.81
N VAL A 140 19.88 -3.66 11.13
CA VAL A 140 18.88 -2.92 11.90
C VAL A 140 19.48 -1.58 12.32
N TYR A 141 18.73 -0.51 12.08
CA TYR A 141 19.14 0.85 12.37
C TYR A 141 18.12 1.52 13.29
N ILE A 142 18.59 2.43 14.12
CA ILE A 142 17.74 3.45 14.73
C ILE A 142 17.47 4.51 13.68
N THR A 143 16.21 4.90 13.53
CA THR A 143 15.78 5.99 12.65
C THR A 143 14.83 6.91 13.39
N THR A 144 14.95 8.21 13.13
CA THR A 144 14.00 9.19 13.65
C THR A 144 13.00 9.55 12.54
N ARG A 145 11.71 9.45 12.81
CA ARG A 145 10.69 10.03 11.93
C ARG A 145 10.73 11.55 12.06
N VAL A 146 11.08 12.24 10.99
CA VAL A 146 11.31 13.70 11.00
C VAL A 146 10.08 14.48 11.47
N ALA A 147 8.87 14.08 11.01
CA ALA A 147 7.63 14.80 11.33
C ALA A 147 7.21 14.70 12.81
N GLU A 148 7.60 13.65 13.53
CA GLU A 148 7.16 13.39 14.91
C GLU A 148 8.32 13.46 15.91
N ASN A 149 9.55 13.55 15.43
CA ASN A 149 10.79 13.45 16.21
C ASN A 149 10.80 12.23 17.14
N LYS A 150 10.30 11.08 16.63
CA LYS A 150 10.24 9.81 17.36
C LYS A 150 11.17 8.79 16.74
N ASP A 151 11.80 7.99 17.59
CA ASP A 151 12.73 6.95 17.15
C ASP A 151 12.01 5.62 16.87
N PHE A 152 12.51 4.93 15.85
CA PHE A 152 12.03 3.62 15.40
C PHE A 152 13.23 2.72 15.07
N ALA A 153 13.09 1.43 15.28
CA ALA A 153 13.99 0.45 14.69
C ALA A 153 13.52 0.12 13.27
N VAL A 154 14.43 0.18 12.31
CA VAL A 154 14.17 -0.24 10.93
C VAL A 154 15.12 -1.33 10.52
N LYS A 155 14.59 -2.44 10.00
CA LYS A 155 15.36 -3.54 9.43
C LYS A 155 15.46 -3.34 7.92
N ILE A 156 16.68 -3.15 7.42
CA ILE A 156 16.97 -2.93 6.00
C ILE A 156 17.66 -4.19 5.45
N PHE A 157 17.06 -4.78 4.42
CA PHE A 157 17.60 -5.95 3.76
C PHE A 157 18.45 -5.56 2.55
N ASP A 158 19.58 -6.24 2.37
CA ASP A 158 20.39 -6.09 1.16
C ASP A 158 19.85 -7.00 0.07
N LYS A 159 19.25 -6.39 -0.95
CA LYS A 159 18.66 -7.09 -2.08
C LYS A 159 19.66 -7.99 -2.82
N LYS A 160 20.92 -7.57 -2.94
CA LYS A 160 21.94 -8.34 -3.64
C LYS A 160 22.26 -9.63 -2.90
N LEU A 161 22.36 -9.58 -1.57
CA LEU A 161 22.63 -10.75 -0.74
C LEU A 161 21.45 -11.72 -0.75
N ILE A 162 20.22 -11.24 -0.73
CA ILE A 162 19.01 -12.10 -0.81
C ILE A 162 18.95 -12.83 -2.15
N LEU A 163 19.30 -12.18 -3.26
CA LEU A 163 19.26 -12.77 -4.60
C LEU A 163 20.42 -13.74 -4.84
N GLN A 164 21.55 -13.60 -4.17
CA GLN A 164 22.70 -14.50 -4.29
C GLN A 164 22.51 -15.82 -3.55
N ASP A 165 21.70 -15.85 -2.51
CA ASP A 165 21.51 -17.03 -1.66
C ASP A 165 20.31 -17.86 -2.14
N LYS A 166 20.36 -18.33 -3.41
CA LYS A 166 19.51 -19.37 -4.05
C LYS A 166 18.07 -19.56 -3.52
N PHE A 167 17.42 -18.52 -3.06
CA PHE A 167 16.00 -18.57 -2.81
C PHE A 167 15.23 -18.35 -4.12
N GLU A 168 15.24 -19.34 -5.00
CA GLU A 168 14.47 -19.35 -6.25
C GLU A 168 12.94 -19.18 -6.05
N ARG A 169 12.45 -19.22 -4.81
CA ARG A 169 11.04 -18.99 -4.48
C ARG A 169 10.71 -17.56 -4.10
N VAL A 170 11.67 -16.64 -4.11
CA VAL A 170 11.48 -15.25 -3.76
C VAL A 170 11.66 -14.33 -4.99
N SER A 171 11.38 -14.86 -6.18
CA SER A 171 11.47 -14.09 -7.43
C SER A 171 10.50 -12.91 -7.51
N GLU A 172 9.54 -12.80 -6.60
CA GLU A 172 8.61 -11.67 -6.51
C GLU A 172 8.93 -10.65 -5.42
N VAL A 173 9.85 -10.93 -4.49
CA VAL A 173 10.24 -9.97 -3.46
C VAL A 173 11.30 -9.02 -3.99
N SER A 174 10.92 -8.24 -4.96
CA SER A 174 11.74 -7.15 -5.52
C SER A 174 11.83 -5.92 -4.61
N TYR A 175 11.44 -6.01 -3.33
CA TYR A 175 11.26 -4.82 -2.51
C TYR A 175 11.99 -4.95 -1.17
N LEU A 176 12.59 -3.83 -0.77
CA LEU A 176 13.08 -3.63 0.59
C LEU A 176 11.91 -3.85 1.56
N ALA A 177 11.81 -5.02 2.16
CA ALA A 177 10.88 -5.20 3.26
C ALA A 177 11.42 -4.43 4.45
N MET A 178 10.79 -3.30 4.77
CA MET A 178 11.08 -2.53 5.97
C MET A 178 10.03 -2.89 7.00
N SER A 179 10.45 -3.50 8.09
CA SER A 179 9.59 -3.63 9.27
C SER A 179 9.96 -2.55 10.26
N PHE A 180 8.96 -1.79 10.69
CA PHE A 180 9.11 -0.77 11.72
C PHE A 180 8.66 -1.35 13.05
N ILE A 181 9.53 -1.27 14.03
CA ILE A 181 9.21 -1.55 15.43
C ILE A 181 9.37 -0.21 16.15
N ARG A 182 8.30 0.24 16.81
CA ARG A 182 8.39 1.41 17.69
C ARG A 182 9.29 1.03 18.88
N ILE A 183 10.28 1.86 19.13
CA ILE A 183 11.05 1.77 20.37
C ILE A 183 10.23 2.53 21.42
N GLU A 184 9.59 1.83 22.33
CA GLU A 184 9.00 2.43 23.51
C GLU A 184 10.14 2.59 24.51
N ASP A 185 10.39 3.80 24.96
CA ASP A 185 11.28 4.04 26.09
C ASP A 185 10.62 3.37 27.30
N ASP A 186 11.24 2.33 27.81
CA ASP A 186 10.83 1.69 29.07
C ASP A 186 11.22 2.66 30.19
N GLU A 187 10.30 3.59 30.51
CA GLU A 187 10.42 4.42 31.70
C GLU A 187 10.21 3.54 32.94
N ARG A 188 11.16 2.65 33.16
CA ARG A 188 11.35 1.95 34.45
C ARG A 188 12.74 2.28 34.96
N GLY A 189 12.83 3.45 35.61
CA GLY A 189 13.90 3.86 36.48
C GLY A 189 13.34 4.26 37.82
#